data_16e83346712605bdcf834cc72e453813
#
_entry.id   16e83346712605bdcf834cc72e453813
#
_cell.length_a   1.000
_cell.length_b   1.000
_cell.length_c   1.000
_cell.angle_alpha   90.00
_cell.angle_beta   90.00
_cell.angle_gamma   90.00
#
_symmetry.space_group_name_H-M   'P 1'
#
loop_
_entity.id
_entity.type
_entity.pdbx_description
1 polymer ?
#
loop_
_entity_poly.entity_id
_entity_poly.type
_entity_poly.pdbx_seq_one_letter_code
_entity_poly.pdbx_strand_id
1 'polypeptide(L)'
;VKIHRAYRYELDPNTEQRLLLAKHAGAARFAYNWGLARWIEIYEKEGRTTNAIELHRELNRLKKTDFPWMYEVSKWAPQEALRDLEKAFQNFFRGRKTGRKVGHPKFRRKHDRRDSFRLDNSSGTIRLLLDGLDPRHPGKARHIVLPRIGAVRLKEKPIRRKKGGVV
;
A
#
# COMPACT_ATOMS: atom_id res chain seq x y z
N VAL A 1 28.53 0.08 -2.94
CA VAL A 1 27.34 -0.30 -3.72
C VAL A 1 26.14 -0.47 -2.79
N LYS A 2 25.04 0.22 -3.09
CA LYS A 2 23.81 0.11 -2.31
C LYS A 2 22.95 -1.03 -2.88
N ILE A 3 22.78 -2.10 -2.10
CA ILE A 3 21.98 -3.25 -2.51
C ILE A 3 20.59 -3.19 -1.85
N HIS A 4 19.54 -3.26 -2.65
CA HIS A 4 18.17 -3.38 -2.18
C HIS A 4 17.75 -4.85 -2.18
N ARG A 5 17.29 -5.36 -1.03
CA ARG A 5 16.77 -6.73 -0.89
C ARG A 5 15.32 -6.68 -0.45
N ALA A 6 14.48 -7.49 -1.06
CA ALA A 6 13.09 -7.72 -0.65
C ALA A 6 12.98 -9.09 0.04
N TYR A 7 12.19 -9.13 1.11
CA TYR A 7 11.88 -10.36 1.82
C TYR A 7 10.37 -10.59 1.80
N ARG A 8 9.97 -11.84 1.70
CA ARG A 8 8.57 -12.23 1.74
C ARG A 8 8.34 -13.15 2.93
N TYR A 9 7.34 -12.81 3.75
CA TYR A 9 6.95 -13.58 4.93
C TYR A 9 5.47 -13.87 4.90
N GLU A 10 5.07 -15.06 5.32
CA GLU A 10 3.66 -15.40 5.53
C GLU A 10 3.21 -14.88 6.89
N LEU A 11 2.07 -14.16 6.90
CA LEU A 11 1.45 -13.64 8.11
C LEU A 11 0.49 -14.67 8.71
N ASP A 12 0.41 -14.70 10.03
CA ASP A 12 -0.57 -15.47 10.80
C ASP A 12 -1.45 -14.50 11.62
N PRO A 13 -2.36 -13.75 10.96
CA PRO A 13 -3.22 -12.78 11.62
C PRO A 13 -4.37 -13.48 12.37
N ASN A 14 -4.76 -12.92 13.51
CA ASN A 14 -6.01 -13.28 14.18
C ASN A 14 -7.23 -12.76 13.40
N THR A 15 -8.45 -13.08 13.85
CA THR A 15 -9.70 -12.72 13.15
C THR A 15 -9.86 -11.21 12.97
N GLU A 16 -9.58 -10.43 14.00
CA GLU A 16 -9.64 -8.96 13.94
C GLU A 16 -8.61 -8.39 12.95
N GLN A 17 -7.38 -8.88 13.01
CA GLN A 17 -6.32 -8.46 12.10
C GLN A 17 -6.61 -8.83 10.63
N ARG A 18 -7.26 -9.99 10.40
CA ARG A 18 -7.71 -10.37 9.04
C ARG A 18 -8.73 -9.37 8.49
N LEU A 19 -9.68 -8.95 9.33
CA LEU A 19 -10.64 -7.91 8.96
C LEU A 19 -9.95 -6.58 8.64
N LEU A 20 -9.00 -6.15 9.48
CA LEU A 20 -8.25 -4.92 9.26
C LEU A 20 -7.39 -4.98 7.99
N LEU A 21 -6.74 -6.10 7.72
CA LEU A 21 -5.99 -6.31 6.48
C LEU A 21 -6.91 -6.22 5.25
N ALA A 22 -8.09 -6.84 5.31
CA ALA A 22 -9.09 -6.77 4.24
C ALA A 22 -9.63 -5.35 4.04
N LYS A 23 -9.86 -4.59 5.12
CA LYS A 23 -10.25 -3.17 5.05
C LYS A 23 -9.16 -2.33 4.36
N HIS A 24 -7.89 -2.53 4.67
CA HIS A 24 -6.77 -1.83 4.02
C HIS A 24 -6.69 -2.15 2.53
N ALA A 25 -6.81 -3.43 2.15
CA ALA A 25 -6.82 -3.84 0.75
C ALA A 25 -8.04 -3.27 -0.01
N GLY A 26 -9.20 -3.26 0.62
CA GLY A 26 -10.41 -2.62 0.11
C GLY A 26 -10.25 -1.13 -0.11
N ALA A 27 -9.68 -0.41 0.84
CA ALA A 27 -9.43 1.02 0.75
C ALA A 27 -8.42 1.36 -0.36
N ALA A 28 -7.36 0.56 -0.51
CA ALA A 28 -6.38 0.72 -1.59
C ALA A 28 -7.04 0.50 -2.96
N ARG A 29 -7.87 -0.54 -3.11
CA ARG A 29 -8.61 -0.80 -4.35
C ARG A 29 -9.60 0.32 -4.65
N PHE A 30 -10.34 0.78 -3.65
CA PHE A 30 -11.26 1.90 -3.78
C PHE A 30 -10.53 3.16 -4.26
N ALA A 31 -9.44 3.56 -3.59
CA ALA A 31 -8.67 4.74 -3.94
C ALA A 31 -8.10 4.67 -5.36
N TYR A 32 -7.60 3.50 -5.77
CA TYR A 32 -7.12 3.28 -7.13
C TYR A 32 -8.25 3.46 -8.16
N ASN A 33 -9.42 2.86 -7.93
CA ASN A 33 -10.55 2.92 -8.84
C ASN A 33 -11.16 4.33 -8.89
N TRP A 34 -11.36 4.95 -7.74
CA TRP A 34 -11.80 6.34 -7.65
C TRP A 34 -10.83 7.28 -8.41
N GLY A 35 -9.54 7.12 -8.17
CA GLY A 35 -8.51 7.91 -8.82
C GLY A 35 -8.48 7.69 -10.34
N LEU A 36 -8.69 6.45 -10.81
CA LEU A 36 -8.76 6.14 -12.24
C LEU A 36 -9.98 6.81 -12.90
N ALA A 37 -11.16 6.70 -12.27
CA ALA A 37 -12.37 7.36 -12.76
C ALA A 37 -12.17 8.89 -12.81
N ARG A 38 -11.61 9.48 -11.75
CA ARG A 38 -11.35 10.91 -11.67
C ARG A 38 -10.31 11.38 -12.69
N TRP A 39 -9.26 10.57 -12.95
CA TRP A 39 -8.26 10.85 -13.96
C TRP A 39 -8.87 10.93 -15.37
N ILE A 40 -9.73 9.95 -15.70
CA ILE A 40 -10.46 9.92 -16.98
C ILE A 40 -11.37 11.15 -17.11
N GLU A 41 -12.14 11.46 -16.07
CA GLU A 41 -13.05 12.60 -16.05
C GLU A 41 -12.31 13.94 -16.28
N ILE A 42 -11.17 14.16 -15.61
CA ILE A 42 -10.35 15.36 -15.80
C ILE A 42 -9.86 15.45 -17.24
N TYR A 43 -9.41 14.32 -17.79
CA TYR A 43 -8.94 14.31 -19.18
C TYR A 43 -10.06 14.60 -20.18
N GLU A 44 -11.24 14.03 -19.99
CA GLU A 44 -12.39 14.25 -20.87
C GLU A 44 -12.95 15.68 -20.80
N LYS A 45 -13.03 16.26 -19.60
CA LYS A 45 -13.61 17.59 -19.39
C LYS A 45 -12.63 18.74 -19.60
N GLU A 46 -11.38 18.55 -19.22
CA GLU A 46 -10.38 19.63 -19.15
C GLU A 46 -9.24 19.43 -20.18
N GLY A 47 -9.17 18.30 -20.87
CA GLY A 47 -8.10 17.99 -21.83
C GLY A 47 -6.70 17.86 -21.22
N ARG A 48 -6.60 17.81 -19.89
CA ARG A 48 -5.33 17.73 -19.17
C ARG A 48 -5.15 16.41 -18.41
N THR A 49 -3.93 16.08 -18.10
CA THR A 49 -3.62 14.99 -17.17
C THR A 49 -3.60 15.49 -15.72
N THR A 50 -3.65 14.55 -14.76
CA THR A 50 -3.49 14.81 -13.34
C THR A 50 -2.36 13.96 -12.76
N ASN A 51 -2.16 13.98 -11.45
CA ASN A 51 -1.12 13.23 -10.76
C ASN A 51 -1.60 12.72 -9.40
N ALA A 52 -0.81 11.85 -8.76
CA ALA A 52 -1.16 11.26 -7.48
C ALA A 52 -1.34 12.31 -6.36
N ILE A 53 -0.61 13.41 -6.40
CA ILE A 53 -0.67 14.46 -5.36
C ILE A 53 -2.01 15.21 -5.43
N GLU A 54 -2.45 15.60 -6.63
CA GLU A 54 -3.75 16.27 -6.83
C GLU A 54 -4.90 15.37 -6.41
N LEU A 55 -4.90 14.12 -6.88
CA LEU A 55 -5.90 13.13 -6.51
C LEU A 55 -5.92 12.87 -4.99
N HIS A 56 -4.76 12.77 -4.36
CA HIS A 56 -4.68 12.56 -2.92
C HIS A 56 -5.22 13.75 -2.11
N ARG A 57 -4.97 14.97 -2.55
CA ARG A 57 -5.55 16.19 -1.93
C ARG A 57 -7.07 16.20 -2.05
N GLU A 58 -7.61 15.86 -3.20
CA GLU A 58 -9.04 15.76 -3.45
C GLU A 58 -9.67 14.65 -2.59
N LEU A 59 -9.10 13.44 -2.61
CA LEU A 59 -9.56 12.33 -1.79
C LEU A 59 -9.55 12.64 -0.28
N ASN A 60 -8.53 13.37 0.20
CA ASN A 60 -8.45 13.77 1.61
C ASN A 60 -9.56 14.78 2.01
N ARG A 61 -10.03 15.61 1.09
CA ARG A 61 -11.21 16.45 1.33
C ARG A 61 -12.48 15.62 1.45
N LEU A 62 -12.67 14.68 0.51
CA LEU A 62 -13.82 13.77 0.47
C LEU A 62 -13.88 12.78 1.65
N LYS A 63 -12.75 12.47 2.27
CA LYS A 63 -12.74 11.66 3.51
C LYS A 63 -13.56 12.28 4.64
N LYS A 64 -13.68 13.59 4.70
CA LYS A 64 -14.39 14.27 5.78
C LYS A 64 -15.91 14.17 5.63
N THR A 65 -16.39 14.05 4.42
CA THR A 65 -17.81 14.08 4.05
C THR A 65 -18.29 12.74 3.48
N ASP A 66 -17.70 12.29 2.37
CA ASP A 66 -18.21 11.20 1.57
C ASP A 66 -17.62 9.84 1.96
N PHE A 67 -16.36 9.82 2.46
CA PHE A 67 -15.65 8.59 2.76
C PHE A 67 -15.07 8.53 4.18
N PRO A 68 -15.86 8.80 5.25
CA PRO A 68 -15.35 8.83 6.63
C PRO A 68 -14.79 7.48 7.09
N TRP A 69 -15.26 6.37 6.54
CA TRP A 69 -14.75 5.03 6.81
C TRP A 69 -13.25 4.86 6.48
N MET A 70 -12.68 5.71 5.61
CA MET A 70 -11.25 5.67 5.30
C MET A 70 -10.35 6.06 6.48
N TYR A 71 -10.90 6.65 7.55
CA TYR A 71 -10.16 6.90 8.79
C TYR A 71 -9.89 5.62 9.60
N GLU A 72 -10.58 4.52 9.32
CA GLU A 72 -10.35 3.22 9.96
C GLU A 72 -9.05 2.56 9.50
N VAL A 73 -8.53 2.93 8.34
CA VAL A 73 -7.32 2.36 7.75
C VAL A 73 -6.14 3.34 7.81
N SER A 74 -4.93 2.81 7.62
CA SER A 74 -3.74 3.65 7.49
C SER A 74 -3.85 4.55 6.26
N LYS A 75 -3.48 5.83 6.41
CA LYS A 75 -3.44 6.80 5.32
C LYS A 75 -2.57 6.34 4.13
N TRP A 76 -1.60 5.48 4.40
CA TRP A 76 -0.67 5.00 3.38
C TRP A 76 -1.33 4.09 2.35
N ALA A 77 -2.31 3.26 2.75
CA ALA A 77 -2.96 2.34 1.82
C ALA A 77 -3.62 3.04 0.63
N PRO A 78 -4.48 4.05 0.80
CA PRO A 78 -5.02 4.82 -0.33
C PRO A 78 -3.98 5.70 -1.03
N GLN A 79 -3.04 6.29 -0.30
CA GLN A 79 -2.01 7.15 -0.89
C GLN A 79 -1.09 6.38 -1.84
N GLU A 80 -0.61 5.22 -1.42
CA GLU A 80 0.24 4.37 -2.26
C GLU A 80 -0.51 3.79 -3.45
N ALA A 81 -1.82 3.52 -3.31
CA ALA A 81 -2.65 3.10 -4.44
C ALA A 81 -2.76 4.17 -5.53
N LEU A 82 -2.84 5.45 -5.16
CA LEU A 82 -2.83 6.56 -6.13
C LEU A 82 -1.46 6.74 -6.80
N ARG A 83 -0.36 6.52 -6.07
CA ARG A 83 0.99 6.49 -6.66
C ARG A 83 1.17 5.34 -7.64
N ASP A 84 0.60 4.17 -7.32
CA ASP A 84 0.62 3.02 -8.24
C ASP A 84 -0.19 3.33 -9.52
N LEU A 85 -1.31 4.04 -9.42
CA LEU A 85 -2.10 4.49 -10.56
C LEU A 85 -1.30 5.46 -11.45
N GLU A 86 -0.68 6.48 -10.85
CA GLU A 86 0.19 7.41 -11.59
C GLU A 86 1.31 6.68 -12.33
N LYS A 87 1.98 5.74 -11.66
CA LYS A 87 3.00 4.90 -12.28
C LYS A 87 2.46 4.05 -13.43
N ALA A 88 1.23 3.56 -13.31
CA ALA A 88 0.57 2.82 -14.38
C ALA A 88 0.33 3.70 -15.62
N PHE A 89 -0.11 4.94 -15.44
CA PHE A 89 -0.25 5.91 -16.53
C PHE A 89 1.10 6.30 -17.15
N GLN A 90 2.12 6.55 -16.32
CA GLN A 90 3.47 6.83 -16.80
C GLN A 90 4.00 5.67 -17.66
N ASN A 91 3.80 4.43 -17.24
CA ASN A 91 4.18 3.25 -18.02
C ASN A 91 3.39 3.14 -19.34
N PHE A 92 2.10 3.44 -19.30
CA PHE A 92 1.25 3.46 -20.49
C PHE A 92 1.74 4.48 -21.52
N PHE A 93 1.94 5.74 -21.11
CA PHE A 93 2.42 6.79 -22.02
C PHE A 93 3.84 6.52 -22.53
N ARG A 94 4.72 6.02 -21.68
CA ARG A 94 6.07 5.62 -22.07
C ARG A 94 6.04 4.47 -23.09
N GLY A 95 5.17 3.48 -22.86
CA GLY A 95 4.97 2.36 -23.77
C GLY A 95 4.54 2.84 -25.15
N ARG A 96 3.59 3.76 -25.24
CA ARG A 96 3.16 4.36 -26.50
C ARG A 96 4.29 5.07 -27.25
N LYS A 97 5.14 5.83 -26.52
CA LYS A 97 6.30 6.52 -27.13
C LYS A 97 7.39 5.55 -27.62
N THR A 98 7.56 4.39 -26.98
CA THR A 98 8.61 3.42 -27.31
C THR A 98 8.13 2.25 -28.16
N GLY A 99 6.87 2.27 -28.65
CA GLY A 99 6.28 1.17 -29.43
C GLY A 99 5.99 -0.11 -28.62
N ARG A 100 6.14 -0.09 -27.29
CA ARG A 100 5.81 -1.24 -26.44
C ARG A 100 4.31 -1.32 -26.20
N LYS A 101 3.74 -2.53 -26.31
CA LYS A 101 2.32 -2.79 -26.01
C LYS A 101 2.06 -2.77 -24.51
N VAL A 102 1.82 -1.59 -23.95
CA VAL A 102 1.37 -1.40 -22.56
C VAL A 102 -0.09 -0.99 -22.58
N GLY A 103 -0.95 -1.76 -21.94
CA GLY A 103 -2.39 -1.46 -21.86
C GLY A 103 -2.69 -0.24 -20.98
N HIS A 104 -3.82 0.40 -21.24
CA HIS A 104 -4.38 1.45 -20.37
C HIS A 104 -4.66 0.89 -18.97
N PRO A 105 -4.47 1.67 -17.88
CA PRO A 105 -4.85 1.26 -16.53
C PRO A 105 -6.31 0.79 -16.46
N LYS A 106 -6.57 -0.32 -15.77
CA LYS A 106 -7.90 -0.93 -15.65
C LYS A 106 -8.41 -0.87 -14.22
N PHE A 107 -9.73 -0.81 -14.05
CA PHE A 107 -10.36 -0.93 -12.73
C PHE A 107 -10.02 -2.26 -12.08
N ARG A 108 -9.72 -2.22 -10.78
CA ARG A 108 -9.42 -3.39 -9.95
C ARG A 108 -10.72 -3.99 -9.41
N ARG A 109 -10.85 -5.31 -9.49
CA ARG A 109 -12.01 -6.06 -8.96
C ARG A 109 -11.65 -6.73 -7.64
N LYS A 110 -12.65 -6.89 -6.75
CA LYS A 110 -12.55 -7.77 -5.60
C LYS A 110 -12.43 -9.20 -6.14
N HIS A 111 -11.65 -10.06 -5.58
CA HIS A 111 -11.43 -11.44 -6.02
C HIS A 111 -10.49 -11.69 -7.22
N ASP A 112 -9.86 -10.67 -7.78
CA ASP A 112 -8.82 -10.85 -8.81
C ASP A 112 -7.50 -11.45 -8.24
N ARG A 113 -7.54 -12.13 -7.09
CA ARG A 113 -6.41 -12.74 -6.35
C ARG A 113 -5.24 -11.78 -6.07
N ARG A 114 -5.43 -10.47 -6.26
CA ARG A 114 -4.40 -9.44 -6.15
C ARG A 114 -4.78 -8.35 -5.16
N ASP A 115 -5.69 -8.67 -4.22
CA ASP A 115 -6.01 -7.74 -3.12
C ASP A 115 -4.73 -7.49 -2.34
N SER A 116 -4.19 -6.30 -2.47
CA SER A 116 -2.95 -5.88 -1.86
C SER A 116 -2.99 -4.40 -1.52
N PHE A 117 -2.19 -4.01 -0.55
CA PHE A 117 -1.94 -2.61 -0.24
C PHE A 117 -0.46 -2.43 0.12
N ARG A 118 -0.02 -1.19 0.08
CA ARG A 118 1.34 -0.82 0.45
C ARG A 118 1.30 0.15 1.61
N LEU A 119 2.24 0.01 2.52
CA LEU A 119 2.48 0.94 3.61
C LEU A 119 3.91 1.48 3.46
N ASP A 120 4.06 2.78 3.56
CA ASP A 120 5.38 3.40 3.65
C ASP A 120 5.87 3.41 5.09
N ASN A 121 7.17 3.23 5.28
CA ASN A 121 7.82 3.20 6.58
C ASN A 121 8.73 4.42 6.84
N SER A 122 8.50 5.54 6.18
CA SER A 122 9.25 6.78 6.40
C SER A 122 9.21 7.26 7.87
N SER A 123 8.13 6.95 8.59
CA SER A 123 7.96 7.26 10.02
C SER A 123 8.54 6.20 10.97
N GLY A 124 9.13 5.11 10.47
CA GLY A 124 9.68 4.03 11.30
C GLY A 124 8.66 3.26 12.12
N THR A 125 7.38 3.31 11.77
CA THR A 125 6.29 2.63 12.49
C THR A 125 6.20 1.14 12.19
N ILE A 126 6.69 0.71 11.02
CA ILE A 126 6.72 -0.71 10.64
C ILE A 126 8.01 -1.32 11.17
N ARG A 127 7.89 -2.30 12.06
CA ARG A 127 9.03 -2.91 12.72
C ARG A 127 8.87 -4.42 12.86
N LEU A 128 9.98 -5.14 12.75
CA LEU A 128 10.06 -6.55 13.07
C LEU A 128 10.42 -6.72 14.55
N LEU A 129 9.62 -7.50 15.26
CA LEU A 129 9.85 -7.88 16.65
C LEU A 129 10.48 -9.29 16.65
N LEU A 130 11.77 -9.38 17.02
CA LEU A 130 12.54 -10.60 16.84
C LEU A 130 12.60 -11.48 18.11
N ASP A 131 12.66 -10.86 19.27
CA ASP A 131 13.03 -11.49 20.54
C ASP A 131 11.99 -11.36 21.66
N GLY A 132 10.91 -10.62 21.43
CA GLY A 132 9.88 -10.38 22.44
C GLY A 132 10.25 -9.36 23.52
N LEU A 133 11.37 -8.66 23.37
CA LEU A 133 11.89 -7.69 24.33
C LEU A 133 11.46 -6.24 24.06
N ASP A 134 10.65 -5.98 23.01
CA ASP A 134 10.14 -4.63 22.75
C ASP A 134 9.19 -4.20 23.88
N PRO A 135 9.47 -3.11 24.63
CA PRO A 135 8.66 -2.68 25.77
C PRO A 135 7.22 -2.33 25.41
N ARG A 136 6.97 -1.92 24.14
CA ARG A 136 5.63 -1.58 23.65
C ARG A 136 4.83 -2.81 23.21
N HIS A 137 5.51 -3.95 23.05
CA HIS A 137 4.90 -5.20 22.63
C HIS A 137 5.54 -6.39 23.38
N PRO A 138 5.40 -6.46 24.69
CA PRO A 138 6.05 -7.48 25.51
C PRO A 138 5.62 -8.89 25.07
N GLY A 139 6.56 -9.80 25.02
CA GLY A 139 6.33 -11.20 24.65
C GLY A 139 6.03 -11.44 23.15
N LYS A 140 6.00 -10.42 22.30
CA LYS A 140 5.72 -10.53 20.89
C LYS A 140 7.01 -10.80 20.09
N ALA A 141 7.53 -12.03 20.13
CA ALA A 141 8.58 -12.48 19.24
C ALA A 141 8.01 -12.90 17.88
N ARG A 142 8.78 -12.74 16.80
CA ARG A 142 8.36 -13.08 15.43
C ARG A 142 7.07 -12.39 14.97
N HIS A 143 6.94 -11.10 15.27
CA HIS A 143 5.81 -10.29 14.84
C HIS A 143 6.30 -9.14 13.95
N ILE A 144 5.42 -8.65 13.09
CA ILE A 144 5.58 -7.39 12.40
C ILE A 144 4.53 -6.40 12.91
N VAL A 145 4.97 -5.22 13.31
CA VAL A 145 4.06 -4.13 13.69
C VAL A 145 3.64 -3.39 12.44
N LEU A 146 2.34 -3.32 12.19
CA LEU A 146 1.74 -2.61 11.07
C LEU A 146 0.83 -1.48 11.58
N PRO A 147 0.88 -0.28 10.98
CA PRO A 147 0.02 0.84 11.37
C PRO A 147 -1.47 0.47 11.27
N ARG A 148 -2.24 0.78 12.31
CA ARG A 148 -3.69 0.49 12.40
C ARG A 148 -4.07 -0.99 12.45
N ILE A 149 -3.11 -1.92 12.40
CA ILE A 149 -3.35 -3.36 12.42
C ILE A 149 -2.72 -3.98 13.68
N GLY A 150 -1.63 -3.37 14.17
CA GLY A 150 -0.92 -3.83 15.34
C GLY A 150 0.16 -4.87 15.02
N ALA A 151 0.55 -5.65 16.03
CA ALA A 151 1.59 -6.66 15.91
C ALA A 151 1.02 -7.97 15.35
N VAL A 152 1.30 -8.27 14.09
CA VAL A 152 0.87 -9.49 13.40
C VAL A 152 1.97 -10.54 13.47
N ARG A 153 1.62 -11.77 13.84
CA ARG A 153 2.54 -12.90 13.91
C ARG A 153 3.03 -13.29 12.52
N LEU A 154 4.29 -13.68 12.43
CA LEU A 154 4.89 -14.31 11.24
C LEU A 154 4.92 -15.84 11.45
N LYS A 155 4.57 -16.61 10.43
CA LYS A 155 4.73 -18.07 10.48
C LYS A 155 6.19 -18.48 10.51
N GLU A 156 7.07 -17.71 9.87
CA GLU A 156 8.49 -17.94 9.74
C GLU A 156 9.30 -17.05 10.68
N LYS A 157 10.51 -17.47 11.03
CA LYS A 157 11.47 -16.60 11.71
C LYS A 157 12.02 -15.57 10.73
N PRO A 158 11.93 -14.26 11.05
CA PRO A 158 12.55 -13.25 10.21
C PRO A 158 14.08 -13.41 10.20
N ILE A 159 14.68 -13.13 9.05
CA ILE A 159 16.14 -13.20 8.89
C ILE A 159 16.78 -12.12 9.75
N ARG A 160 17.61 -12.51 10.73
CA ARG A 160 18.44 -11.59 11.50
C ARG A 160 19.60 -11.10 10.65
N ARG A 161 19.68 -9.82 10.44
CA ARG A 161 20.90 -9.21 9.91
C ARG A 161 21.97 -9.21 11.00
N LYS A 162 23.05 -9.96 10.85
CA LYS A 162 24.23 -9.75 11.69
C LYS A 162 24.79 -8.35 11.38
N LYS A 163 24.95 -7.49 12.39
CA LYS A 163 25.71 -6.24 12.23
C LYS A 163 27.11 -6.62 11.74
N GLY A 164 27.51 -6.16 10.55
CA GLY A 164 28.88 -6.28 10.05
C GLY A 164 29.21 -7.51 9.18
N GLY A 165 28.23 -8.30 8.74
CA GLY A 165 28.50 -9.42 7.82
C GLY A 165 28.11 -9.08 6.38
N VAL A 166 29.13 -8.95 5.51
CA VAL A 166 28.97 -9.15 4.07
C VAL A 166 28.68 -10.64 3.86
N VAL A 167 27.58 -10.97 3.22
CA VAL A 167 27.34 -12.25 2.58
C VAL A 167 27.21 -12.02 1.11
#